data_315ba9f760e9fc5315bdc0e92d179898
#
_entry.id   315ba9f760e9fc5315bdc0e92d179898
#
_cell.length_a   1.000
_cell.length_b   1.000
_cell.length_c   1.000
_cell.angle_alpha   90.00
_cell.angle_beta   90.00
_cell.angle_gamma   90.00
#
_symmetry.space_group_name_H-M   'P 1'
#
loop_
_entity.id
_entity.type
_entity.pdbx_description
1 polymer ?
#
loop_
_entity_poly.entity_id
_entity_poly.type
_entity_poly.pdbx_seq_one_letter_code
_entity_poly.pdbx_strand_id
1 'polypeptide(L)'
;MQENFILKNGKRVLIRDIVPDDYDAMQTYWQALATETIFTNQYVGRKPRSKESFDKQCDNPYLWGVGVFDGDKIVGACQCFVFHPEHLWCGYTAQFGIHMLEAVQSMGLGRHLMTLMENWCVSQGMERIEGSVRTQNHKAISLYLKCGYEIEGLSKRKALIDGVWHDEYRIAKLLNNVRA
;
A
#
# COMPACT_ATOMS: atom_id res chain seq x y z
N MET A 1 -2.54 -9.48 -12.67
CA MET A 1 -2.64 -10.75 -11.89
C MET A 1 -4.05 -10.95 -11.36
N GLN A 2 -4.44 -12.19 -10.99
CA GLN A 2 -5.74 -12.47 -10.35
C GLN A 2 -5.63 -13.76 -9.54
N GLU A 3 -6.08 -13.73 -8.28
CA GLU A 3 -6.11 -14.91 -7.40
C GLU A 3 -7.19 -14.80 -6.32
N ASN A 4 -7.66 -15.95 -5.82
CA ASN A 4 -8.54 -15.98 -4.66
C ASN A 4 -7.75 -16.16 -3.38
N PHE A 5 -8.09 -15.40 -2.35
CA PHE A 5 -7.52 -15.51 -1.02
C PHE A 5 -8.61 -15.86 0.00
N ILE A 6 -8.33 -16.80 0.89
CA ILE A 6 -9.24 -17.19 1.96
C ILE A 6 -8.78 -16.53 3.25
N LEU A 7 -9.59 -15.60 3.75
CA LEU A 7 -9.37 -14.96 5.05
C LEU A 7 -9.44 -15.98 6.19
N LYS A 8 -8.82 -15.69 7.32
CA LYS A 8 -8.83 -16.59 8.49
C LYS A 8 -10.24 -16.96 9.00
N ASN A 9 -11.24 -16.14 8.73
CA ASN A 9 -12.64 -16.40 9.05
C ASN A 9 -13.36 -17.29 8.00
N GLY A 10 -12.65 -17.80 7.00
CA GLY A 10 -13.19 -18.62 5.92
C GLY A 10 -13.79 -17.84 4.74
N LYS A 11 -13.90 -16.51 4.83
CA LYS A 11 -14.42 -15.70 3.73
C LYS A 11 -13.42 -15.65 2.58
N ARG A 12 -13.92 -15.81 1.34
CA ARG A 12 -13.13 -15.68 0.12
C ARG A 12 -13.19 -14.24 -0.39
N VAL A 13 -12.04 -13.69 -0.76
CA VAL A 13 -11.88 -12.41 -1.44
C VAL A 13 -11.07 -12.62 -2.72
N LEU A 14 -11.28 -11.76 -3.70
CA LEU A 14 -10.53 -11.75 -4.94
C LEU A 14 -9.44 -10.67 -4.86
N ILE A 15 -8.20 -11.03 -5.14
CA ILE A 15 -7.09 -10.08 -5.31
C ILE A 15 -6.80 -10.00 -6.80
N ARG A 16 -6.84 -8.80 -7.37
CA ARG A 16 -6.51 -8.57 -8.79
C ARG A 16 -5.94 -7.18 -9.02
N ASP A 17 -5.33 -7.01 -10.19
CA ASP A 17 -4.89 -5.70 -10.64
C ASP A 17 -6.05 -4.71 -10.67
N ILE A 18 -5.76 -3.48 -10.27
CA ILE A 18 -6.67 -2.34 -10.40
C ILE A 18 -6.60 -1.85 -11.85
N VAL A 19 -7.76 -1.69 -12.45
CA VAL A 19 -7.91 -1.24 -13.84
C VAL A 19 -8.70 0.06 -13.93
N PRO A 20 -8.69 0.79 -15.06
CA PRO A 20 -9.42 2.05 -15.23
C PRO A 20 -10.90 2.00 -14.86
N ASP A 21 -11.57 0.86 -15.08
CA ASP A 21 -12.98 0.67 -14.78
C ASP A 21 -13.28 0.60 -13.27
N ASP A 22 -12.25 0.43 -12.43
CA ASP A 22 -12.41 0.41 -10.97
C ASP A 22 -12.49 1.81 -10.33
N TYR A 23 -12.48 2.88 -11.13
CA TYR A 23 -12.43 4.24 -10.62
C TYR A 23 -13.48 4.54 -9.56
N ASP A 24 -14.75 4.27 -9.83
CA ASP A 24 -15.85 4.58 -8.91
C ASP A 24 -15.81 3.70 -7.65
N ALA A 25 -15.49 2.41 -7.81
CA ALA A 25 -15.29 1.50 -6.69
C ALA A 25 -14.12 1.96 -5.79
N MET A 26 -13.04 2.45 -6.40
CA MET A 26 -11.88 2.98 -5.69
C MET A 26 -12.22 4.29 -4.95
N GLN A 27 -13.01 5.19 -5.54
CA GLN A 27 -13.46 6.41 -4.84
C GLN A 27 -14.32 6.05 -3.61
N THR A 28 -15.25 5.10 -3.76
CA THR A 28 -16.08 4.60 -2.65
C THR A 28 -15.21 4.01 -1.55
N TYR A 29 -14.21 3.19 -1.90
CA TYR A 29 -13.24 2.62 -0.97
C TYR A 29 -12.44 3.70 -0.22
N TRP A 30 -11.94 4.74 -0.93
CA TRP A 30 -11.20 5.83 -0.28
C TRP A 30 -12.04 6.62 0.70
N GLN A 31 -13.32 6.84 0.39
CA GLN A 31 -14.27 7.50 1.30
C GLN A 31 -14.51 6.65 2.56
N ALA A 32 -14.76 5.34 2.42
CA ALA A 32 -14.91 4.44 3.54
C ALA A 32 -13.66 4.43 4.43
N LEU A 33 -12.47 4.32 3.82
CA LEU A 33 -11.21 4.32 4.55
C LEU A 33 -10.97 5.62 5.33
N ALA A 34 -11.36 6.77 4.77
CA ALA A 34 -11.25 8.07 5.42
C ALA A 34 -12.11 8.20 6.70
N THR A 35 -13.18 7.42 6.81
CA THR A 35 -14.03 7.39 8.03
C THR A 35 -13.56 6.39 9.06
N GLU A 36 -12.84 5.34 8.65
CA GLU A 36 -12.39 4.28 9.57
C GLU A 36 -11.05 4.58 10.23
N THR A 37 -10.18 5.38 9.62
CA THR A 37 -8.81 5.53 10.12
C THR A 37 -8.16 6.86 9.77
N ILE A 38 -7.32 7.33 10.70
CA ILE A 38 -6.42 8.46 10.51
C ILE A 38 -5.02 8.04 10.01
N PHE A 39 -4.77 6.74 9.82
CA PHE A 39 -3.43 6.21 9.50
C PHE A 39 -3.10 6.20 8.00
N THR A 40 -3.93 6.84 7.20
CA THR A 40 -3.72 7.01 5.76
C THR A 40 -3.65 8.49 5.40
N ASN A 41 -3.40 8.77 4.12
CA ASN A 41 -3.50 10.12 3.58
C ASN A 41 -4.92 10.43 3.05
N GLN A 42 -5.90 9.57 3.34
CA GLN A 42 -7.31 9.82 3.07
C GLN A 42 -7.94 10.50 4.29
N TYR A 43 -8.78 11.49 4.04
CA TYR A 43 -9.55 12.19 5.06
C TYR A 43 -10.91 12.60 4.50
N VAL A 44 -11.88 12.76 5.36
CA VAL A 44 -13.24 13.20 4.99
C VAL A 44 -13.17 14.57 4.32
N GLY A 45 -13.77 14.70 3.14
CA GLY A 45 -13.74 15.94 2.35
C GLY A 45 -12.52 16.09 1.43
N ARG A 46 -11.62 15.12 1.37
CA ARG A 46 -10.55 15.11 0.37
C ARG A 46 -11.14 15.06 -1.03
N LYS A 47 -10.72 15.98 -1.90
CA LYS A 47 -11.14 15.94 -3.31
C LYS A 47 -10.67 14.64 -3.97
N PRO A 48 -11.58 13.93 -4.67
CA PRO A 48 -11.21 12.74 -5.41
C PRO A 48 -10.17 13.06 -6.49
N ARG A 49 -9.35 12.09 -6.82
CA ARG A 49 -8.48 12.17 -7.99
C ARG A 49 -9.36 12.16 -9.24
N SER A 50 -8.99 12.90 -10.29
CA SER A 50 -9.72 12.83 -11.56
C SER A 50 -9.58 11.45 -12.20
N LYS A 51 -10.61 11.04 -12.98
CA LYS A 51 -10.58 9.78 -13.75
C LYS A 51 -9.35 9.72 -14.65
N GLU A 52 -9.03 10.78 -15.38
CA GLU A 52 -7.83 10.86 -16.24
C GLU A 52 -6.53 10.59 -15.46
N SER A 53 -6.38 11.17 -14.26
CA SER A 53 -5.21 10.94 -13.42
C SER A 53 -5.14 9.51 -12.89
N PHE A 54 -6.29 8.89 -12.64
CA PHE A 54 -6.39 7.50 -12.22
C PHE A 54 -6.01 6.55 -13.36
N ASP A 55 -6.52 6.80 -14.58
CA ASP A 55 -6.22 6.01 -15.77
C ASP A 55 -4.72 6.05 -16.08
N LYS A 56 -4.11 7.24 -16.08
CA LYS A 56 -2.65 7.38 -16.23
C LYS A 56 -1.85 6.63 -15.17
N GLN A 57 -2.40 6.49 -13.96
CA GLN A 57 -1.77 5.69 -12.92
C GLN A 57 -1.87 4.20 -13.21
N CYS A 58 -3.00 3.72 -13.71
CA CYS A 58 -3.18 2.31 -14.11
C CYS A 58 -2.24 1.92 -15.26
N ASP A 59 -1.98 2.85 -16.19
CA ASP A 59 -1.11 2.63 -17.34
C ASP A 59 0.40 2.81 -17.05
N ASN A 60 0.76 3.18 -15.81
CA ASN A 60 2.15 3.44 -15.45
C ASN A 60 2.92 2.12 -15.25
N PRO A 61 3.92 1.79 -16.11
CA PRO A 61 4.67 0.54 -16.02
C PRO A 61 5.54 0.43 -14.75
N TYR A 62 5.83 1.55 -14.10
CA TYR A 62 6.61 1.63 -12.85
C TYR A 62 5.75 1.67 -11.60
N LEU A 63 4.46 1.36 -11.74
CA LEU A 63 3.51 1.24 -10.65
C LEU A 63 2.86 -0.13 -10.70
N TRP A 64 2.94 -0.86 -9.62
CA TRP A 64 2.16 -2.06 -9.37
C TRP A 64 1.04 -1.73 -8.38
N GLY A 65 -0.15 -2.24 -8.64
CA GLY A 65 -1.27 -2.01 -7.74
C GLY A 65 -2.33 -3.09 -7.85
N VAL A 66 -2.75 -3.62 -6.70
CA VAL A 66 -3.85 -4.59 -6.59
C VAL A 66 -4.93 -4.10 -5.67
N GLY A 67 -6.17 -4.41 -6.01
CA GLY A 67 -7.34 -4.32 -5.16
C GLY A 67 -7.71 -5.67 -4.56
N VAL A 68 -8.26 -5.65 -3.36
CA VAL A 68 -8.90 -6.80 -2.72
C VAL A 68 -10.40 -6.60 -2.78
N PHE A 69 -11.09 -7.51 -3.44
CA PHE A 69 -12.51 -7.41 -3.75
C PHE A 69 -13.34 -8.41 -2.94
N ASP A 70 -14.41 -7.91 -2.35
CA ASP A 70 -15.49 -8.67 -1.74
C ASP A 70 -16.74 -8.46 -2.59
N GLY A 71 -17.01 -9.37 -3.54
CA GLY A 71 -17.91 -9.09 -4.66
C GLY A 71 -17.37 -7.92 -5.47
N ASP A 72 -18.20 -6.90 -5.69
CA ASP A 72 -17.84 -5.69 -6.45
C ASP A 72 -17.22 -4.58 -5.58
N LYS A 73 -17.08 -4.81 -4.27
CA LYS A 73 -16.54 -3.81 -3.34
C LYS A 73 -15.07 -4.00 -3.09
N ILE A 74 -14.29 -2.94 -3.20
CA ILE A 74 -12.90 -2.93 -2.76
C ILE A 74 -12.88 -2.82 -1.23
N VAL A 75 -12.18 -3.74 -0.58
CA VAL A 75 -12.02 -3.81 0.88
C VAL A 75 -10.56 -3.65 1.32
N GLY A 76 -9.64 -3.64 0.39
CA GLY A 76 -8.22 -3.42 0.61
C GLY A 76 -7.52 -3.08 -0.69
N ALA A 77 -6.34 -2.46 -0.58
CA ALA A 77 -5.47 -2.17 -1.71
C ALA A 77 -4.00 -2.18 -1.27
N CYS A 78 -3.14 -2.61 -2.17
CA CYS A 78 -1.70 -2.52 -2.04
C CYS A 78 -1.11 -1.99 -3.34
N GLN A 79 -0.17 -1.05 -3.24
CA GLN A 79 0.52 -0.49 -4.38
C GLN A 79 1.99 -0.30 -4.09
N CYS A 80 2.80 -0.34 -5.13
CA CYS A 80 4.22 -0.05 -5.07
C CYS A 80 4.64 0.69 -6.33
N PHE A 81 5.52 1.66 -6.21
CA PHE A 81 5.95 2.48 -7.34
C PHE A 81 7.42 2.87 -7.22
N VAL A 82 8.07 3.03 -8.38
CA VAL A 82 9.45 3.47 -8.52
C VAL A 82 9.45 4.94 -8.91
N PHE A 83 10.04 5.81 -8.09
CA PHE A 83 10.02 7.26 -8.34
C PHE A 83 10.91 7.69 -9.51
N HIS A 84 12.05 7.07 -9.66
CA HIS A 84 13.10 7.47 -10.61
C HIS A 84 13.65 6.27 -11.37
N PRO A 85 12.82 5.57 -12.18
CA PRO A 85 13.21 4.29 -12.78
C PRO A 85 14.42 4.40 -13.71
N GLU A 86 14.59 5.56 -14.36
CA GLU A 86 15.72 5.82 -15.28
C GLU A 86 16.98 6.37 -14.57
N HIS A 87 16.91 6.59 -13.24
CA HIS A 87 18.01 7.22 -12.53
C HIS A 87 19.08 6.21 -12.13
N LEU A 88 20.30 6.37 -12.66
CA LEU A 88 21.41 5.44 -12.49
C LEU A 88 21.74 5.09 -11.03
N TRP A 89 21.56 6.01 -10.09
CA TRP A 89 21.90 5.83 -8.68
C TRP A 89 20.70 5.56 -7.77
N CYS A 90 19.51 5.99 -8.14
CA CYS A 90 18.33 5.93 -7.29
C CYS A 90 17.19 5.07 -7.86
N GLY A 91 17.35 4.50 -9.08
CA GLY A 91 16.32 3.74 -9.77
C GLY A 91 16.03 2.34 -9.18
N TYR A 92 16.64 1.99 -8.05
CA TYR A 92 16.55 0.67 -7.42
C TYR A 92 15.72 0.65 -6.14
N THR A 93 15.03 1.77 -5.86
CA THR A 93 14.20 1.93 -4.67
C THR A 93 12.74 2.07 -5.07
N ALA A 94 11.89 1.26 -4.46
CA ALA A 94 10.45 1.34 -4.60
C ALA A 94 9.79 1.83 -3.31
N GLN A 95 8.69 2.55 -3.43
CA GLN A 95 7.86 2.96 -2.29
C GLN A 95 6.51 2.28 -2.34
N PHE A 96 5.97 1.92 -1.18
CA PHE A 96 4.71 1.20 -1.09
C PHE A 96 3.67 1.91 -0.23
N GLY A 97 2.41 1.52 -0.48
CA GLY A 97 1.27 1.83 0.37
C GLY A 97 0.34 0.63 0.44
N ILE A 98 -0.11 0.29 1.65
CA ILE A 98 -1.06 -0.77 1.90
C ILE A 98 -2.16 -0.27 2.85
N HIS A 99 -3.40 -0.54 2.50
CA HIS A 99 -4.55 -0.11 3.26
C HIS A 99 -5.63 -1.20 3.22
N MET A 100 -6.37 -1.35 4.30
CA MET A 100 -7.46 -2.32 4.41
C MET A 100 -8.54 -1.77 5.32
N LEU A 101 -9.81 -1.96 4.94
CA LEU A 101 -10.94 -1.72 5.83
C LEU A 101 -10.87 -2.64 7.05
N GLU A 102 -11.39 -2.20 8.18
CA GLU A 102 -11.32 -2.94 9.45
C GLU A 102 -11.86 -4.36 9.33
N ALA A 103 -12.91 -4.55 8.54
CA ALA A 103 -13.56 -5.84 8.30
C ALA A 103 -12.64 -6.96 7.79
N VAL A 104 -11.50 -6.62 7.17
CA VAL A 104 -10.53 -7.60 6.63
C VAL A 104 -9.15 -7.51 7.26
N GLN A 105 -8.98 -6.67 8.30
CA GLN A 105 -7.72 -6.58 9.05
C GLN A 105 -7.48 -7.82 9.92
N SER A 106 -6.20 -8.08 10.21
CA SER A 106 -5.76 -9.19 11.10
C SER A 106 -6.13 -10.61 10.61
N MET A 107 -6.56 -10.76 9.36
CA MET A 107 -7.00 -12.02 8.75
C MET A 107 -5.94 -12.68 7.85
N GLY A 108 -4.66 -12.29 7.98
CA GLY A 108 -3.56 -12.84 7.18
C GLY A 108 -3.31 -12.09 5.86
N LEU A 109 -4.30 -11.34 5.37
CA LEU A 109 -4.30 -10.65 4.10
C LEU A 109 -3.10 -9.69 3.94
N GLY A 110 -2.79 -8.89 4.98
CA GLY A 110 -1.70 -7.91 4.91
C GLY A 110 -0.34 -8.54 4.61
N ARG A 111 -0.01 -9.67 5.26
CA ARG A 111 1.24 -10.40 4.97
C ARG A 111 1.27 -10.90 3.54
N HIS A 112 0.15 -11.45 3.06
CA HIS A 112 0.05 -11.95 1.69
C HIS A 112 0.26 -10.83 0.65
N LEU A 113 -0.38 -9.69 0.82
CA LEU A 113 -0.19 -8.52 -0.05
C LEU A 113 1.26 -8.01 -0.04
N MET A 114 1.91 -7.97 1.13
CA MET A 114 3.33 -7.63 1.22
C MET A 114 4.20 -8.60 0.42
N THR A 115 3.93 -9.90 0.49
CA THR A 115 4.67 -10.91 -0.31
C THR A 115 4.47 -10.71 -1.80
N LEU A 116 3.24 -10.45 -2.27
CA LEU A 116 2.98 -10.19 -3.70
C LEU A 116 3.74 -8.96 -4.20
N MET A 117 3.70 -7.87 -3.42
CA MET A 117 4.42 -6.64 -3.72
C MET A 117 5.94 -6.86 -3.76
N GLU A 118 6.49 -7.56 -2.77
CA GLU A 118 7.93 -7.86 -2.71
C GLU A 118 8.38 -8.70 -3.92
N ASN A 119 7.59 -9.69 -4.31
CA ASN A 119 7.87 -10.50 -5.51
C ASN A 119 7.89 -9.65 -6.78
N TRP A 120 6.94 -8.71 -6.90
CA TRP A 120 6.96 -7.75 -8.02
C TRP A 120 8.22 -6.88 -7.97
N CYS A 121 8.58 -6.30 -6.84
CA CYS A 121 9.79 -5.50 -6.70
C CYS A 121 11.06 -6.27 -7.11
N VAL A 122 11.17 -7.53 -6.67
CA VAL A 122 12.27 -8.42 -7.08
C VAL A 122 12.29 -8.62 -8.59
N SER A 123 11.13 -8.86 -9.21
CA SER A 123 11.02 -9.05 -10.67
C SER A 123 11.40 -7.80 -11.47
N GLN A 124 11.26 -6.60 -10.86
CA GLN A 124 11.67 -5.33 -11.45
C GLN A 124 13.12 -4.94 -11.14
N GLY A 125 13.88 -5.81 -10.46
CA GLY A 125 15.28 -5.55 -10.10
C GLY A 125 15.43 -4.50 -8.99
N MET A 126 14.42 -4.28 -8.17
CA MET A 126 14.51 -3.40 -7.02
C MET A 126 15.36 -4.03 -5.93
N GLU A 127 16.18 -3.22 -5.25
CA GLU A 127 17.05 -3.65 -4.16
C GLU A 127 16.55 -3.17 -2.80
N ARG A 128 15.63 -2.20 -2.79
CA ARG A 128 15.10 -1.59 -1.59
C ARG A 128 13.61 -1.29 -1.75
N ILE A 129 12.86 -1.57 -0.70
CA ILE A 129 11.47 -1.13 -0.56
C ILE A 129 11.37 -0.27 0.69
N GLU A 130 10.78 0.90 0.57
CA GLU A 130 10.62 1.81 1.69
C GLU A 130 9.19 2.33 1.83
N GLY A 131 8.88 2.83 3.02
CA GLY A 131 7.59 3.44 3.30
C GLY A 131 7.62 4.24 4.60
N SER A 132 6.48 4.76 4.99
CA SER A 132 6.31 5.38 6.30
C SER A 132 5.07 4.86 7.01
N VAL A 133 5.07 4.95 8.32
CA VAL A 133 3.95 4.53 9.17
C VAL A 133 3.83 5.45 10.38
N ARG A 134 2.61 5.92 10.69
CA ARG A 134 2.37 6.69 11.90
C ARG A 134 2.73 5.89 13.14
N THR A 135 3.41 6.52 14.10
CA THR A 135 3.93 5.85 15.31
C THR A 135 2.85 5.17 16.14
N GLN A 136 1.61 5.63 16.05
CA GLN A 136 0.46 5.05 16.77
C GLN A 136 -0.17 3.86 16.02
N ASN A 137 0.22 3.58 14.77
CA ASN A 137 -0.33 2.44 14.00
C ASN A 137 0.40 1.13 14.34
N HIS A 138 0.19 0.66 15.57
CA HIS A 138 0.88 -0.53 16.09
C HIS A 138 0.61 -1.80 15.28
N LYS A 139 -0.59 -1.92 14.67
CA LYS A 139 -0.93 -3.07 13.82
C LYS A 139 -0.06 -3.10 12.56
N ALA A 140 0.09 -1.96 11.86
CA ALA A 140 0.91 -1.88 10.66
C ALA A 140 2.40 -2.02 11.00
N ILE A 141 2.89 -1.38 12.06
CA ILE A 141 4.28 -1.54 12.53
C ILE A 141 4.60 -3.01 12.79
N SER A 142 3.73 -3.72 13.54
CA SER A 142 3.92 -5.16 13.80
C SER A 142 3.92 -6.00 12.52
N LEU A 143 3.09 -5.65 11.53
CA LEU A 143 3.07 -6.32 10.23
C LEU A 143 4.40 -6.14 9.52
N TYR A 144 4.89 -4.89 9.39
CA TYR A 144 6.10 -4.57 8.65
C TYR A 144 7.34 -5.21 9.29
N LEU A 145 7.50 -5.14 10.61
CA LEU A 145 8.59 -5.81 11.33
C LEU A 145 8.58 -7.34 11.11
N LYS A 146 7.38 -7.97 11.12
CA LYS A 146 7.24 -9.40 10.82
C LYS A 146 7.50 -9.76 9.36
N CYS A 147 7.45 -8.80 8.45
CA CYS A 147 7.83 -8.95 7.05
C CYS A 147 9.32 -8.62 6.80
N GLY A 148 10.09 -8.30 7.85
CA GLY A 148 11.53 -8.02 7.76
C GLY A 148 11.86 -6.58 7.41
N TYR A 149 10.93 -5.64 7.58
CA TYR A 149 11.23 -4.22 7.50
C TYR A 149 11.87 -3.73 8.78
N GLU A 150 12.74 -2.74 8.67
CA GLU A 150 13.43 -2.08 9.77
C GLU A 150 12.99 -0.63 9.89
N ILE A 151 13.02 -0.08 11.11
CA ILE A 151 12.78 1.34 11.37
C ILE A 151 14.12 2.07 11.20
N GLU A 152 14.21 2.94 10.19
CA GLU A 152 15.43 3.69 9.89
C GLU A 152 15.43 5.12 10.45
N GLY A 153 14.29 5.59 10.94
CA GLY A 153 14.24 6.92 11.53
C GLY A 153 12.83 7.38 11.91
N LEU A 154 12.80 8.51 12.64
CA LEU A 154 11.58 9.17 13.10
C LEU A 154 11.44 10.54 12.43
N SER A 155 10.33 10.76 11.73
CA SER A 155 9.91 12.04 11.19
C SER A 155 8.92 12.69 12.14
N LYS A 156 9.38 13.66 12.93
CA LYS A 156 8.53 14.37 13.90
C LYS A 156 7.55 15.32 13.22
N ARG A 157 6.34 15.45 13.78
CA ARG A 157 5.29 16.37 13.32
C ARG A 157 4.98 16.23 11.83
N LYS A 158 4.91 14.99 11.34
CA LYS A 158 4.72 14.69 9.92
C LYS A 158 3.30 14.96 9.43
N ALA A 159 2.30 14.84 10.31
CA ALA A 159 0.91 15.15 10.01
C ALA A 159 0.27 15.94 11.15
N LEU A 160 -0.61 16.88 10.80
CA LEU A 160 -1.47 17.60 11.73
C LEU A 160 -2.90 17.11 11.50
N ILE A 161 -3.48 16.41 12.49
CA ILE A 161 -4.82 15.83 12.41
C ILE A 161 -5.62 16.33 13.62
N ASP A 162 -6.73 17.00 13.37
CA ASP A 162 -7.60 17.55 14.43
C ASP A 162 -6.83 18.36 15.48
N GLY A 163 -5.86 19.16 15.03
CA GLY A 163 -5.02 19.99 15.91
C GLY A 163 -3.91 19.25 16.65
N VAL A 164 -3.76 17.93 16.46
CA VAL A 164 -2.72 17.11 17.10
C VAL A 164 -1.64 16.74 16.08
N TRP A 165 -0.37 16.96 16.46
CA TRP A 165 0.77 16.54 15.64
C TRP A 165 1.05 15.04 15.80
N HIS A 166 1.22 14.35 14.67
CA HIS A 166 1.56 12.94 14.58
C HIS A 166 2.93 12.75 13.95
N ASP A 167 3.71 11.87 14.55
CA ASP A 167 5.01 11.45 14.05
C ASP A 167 4.87 10.21 13.16
N GLU A 168 5.86 10.01 12.25
CA GLU A 168 5.95 8.81 11.40
C GLU A 168 7.33 8.17 11.52
N TYR A 169 7.37 6.85 11.59
CA TYR A 169 8.59 6.09 11.33
C TYR A 169 8.82 5.99 9.82
N ARG A 170 10.08 6.15 9.42
CA ARG A 170 10.55 5.71 8.12
C ARG A 170 10.96 4.25 8.26
N ILE A 171 10.46 3.41 7.38
CA ILE A 171 10.72 1.97 7.37
C ILE A 171 11.23 1.54 6.01
N ALA A 172 12.11 0.54 6.00
CA ALA A 172 12.61 -0.03 4.77
C ALA A 172 12.96 -1.51 4.92
N LYS A 173 13.04 -2.18 3.79
CA LYS A 173 13.55 -3.54 3.65
C LYS A 173 14.52 -3.60 2.48
N LEU A 174 15.69 -4.16 2.70
CA LEU A 174 16.62 -4.51 1.63
C LEU A 174 16.19 -5.86 1.03
N LEU A 175 16.13 -5.90 -0.29
CA LEU A 175 15.86 -7.14 -1.03
C LEU A 175 17.18 -7.79 -1.36
N ASN A 176 17.31 -9.09 -1.09
CA ASN A 176 18.54 -9.86 -1.37
C ASN A 176 18.69 -10.16 -2.88
N ASN A 177 18.64 -9.12 -3.70
CA ASN A 177 19.00 -9.22 -5.10
C ASN A 177 20.53 -9.08 -5.19
N VAL A 178 21.23 -10.19 -5.06
CA VAL A 178 22.67 -10.20 -5.37
C VAL A 178 22.79 -9.92 -6.86
N ARG A 179 23.19 -8.68 -7.22
CA ARG A 179 23.70 -8.44 -8.56
C ARG A 179 24.99 -9.21 -8.68
N ALA A 180 24.97 -10.25 -9.52
CA ALA A 180 26.17 -10.94 -9.92
C ALA A 180 27.04 -10.04 -10.82
#